data_021236fc3dee4cf858615f459dd4a2f8
#
_entry.id   021236fc3dee4cf858615f459dd4a2f8
#
_cell.length_a   1.000
_cell.length_b   1.000
_cell.length_c   1.000
_cell.angle_alpha   90.00
_cell.angle_beta   90.00
_cell.angle_gamma   90.00
#
_symmetry.space_group_name_H-M   'P 1'
#
loop_
_entity.id
_entity.type
_entity.pdbx_description
1 polymer ?
#
loop_
_entity_poly.entity_id
_entity_poly.type
_entity_poly.pdbx_seq_one_letter_code
_entity_poly.pdbx_strand_id
1 'polypeptide(L)'
;MKRTRFAYIAGLLVAFGVAGSATAQDNKLRLITWADYVPADVVAQFKKETGIDVEVTLSNNEEMISKLRATGGAGFDLAQPSQDRIVGPQQEFGIYKPMDLTKVKTELFIPSMLDATKKNTTLEGKVYGLPHIWGTDGLVVNTKLAKMTDYTDLCDAKYKGKTSMRLKRPTLLAFAFASGKDPFALYNDPKAYAALMDDVGKTIAACKGNIKFFWDNKDQLLNGARTGEIVGAMMWDTGGWKLNTENADIQYIAPKSGALGWIDTFALPAKGRNDAAAYAWINFNMRPDIAAKVAASAGNFTGSKGADALMDPKLKAQFAKSFSEEALKNVKWYPAVPPGIEDIEGKVLDRVKAAS
;
A
#
# COMPACT_ATOMS: atom_id res chain seq x y z
N MET A 1 59.51 -34.01 72.99
CA MET A 1 58.47 -32.96 72.97
C MET A 1 58.48 -32.29 71.58
N LYS A 2 57.60 -32.67 70.64
CA LYS A 2 57.50 -32.07 69.31
C LYS A 2 56.08 -31.49 69.16
N ARG A 3 55.99 -30.17 68.99
CA ARG A 3 54.74 -29.38 68.80
C ARG A 3 54.39 -29.41 67.31
N THR A 4 53.28 -30.00 66.97
CA THR A 4 52.72 -29.97 65.62
C THR A 4 51.88 -28.68 65.44
N ARG A 5 52.21 -27.86 64.44
CA ARG A 5 51.39 -26.67 64.06
C ARG A 5 50.39 -27.09 62.97
N PHE A 6 49.09 -26.90 63.21
CA PHE A 6 48.06 -26.99 62.21
C PHE A 6 47.96 -25.66 61.44
N ALA A 7 48.08 -25.74 60.12
CA ALA A 7 47.83 -24.61 59.23
C ALA A 7 46.37 -24.70 58.70
N TYR A 8 45.57 -23.67 58.97
CA TYR A 8 44.26 -23.49 58.36
C TYR A 8 44.40 -22.87 56.98
N ILE A 9 43.97 -23.57 55.92
CA ILE A 9 43.85 -23.05 54.56
C ILE A 9 42.43 -22.51 54.44
N ALA A 10 42.30 -21.15 54.39
CA ALA A 10 41.06 -20.49 54.05
C ALA A 10 40.85 -20.51 52.52
N GLY A 11 39.90 -21.29 52.06
CA GLY A 11 39.51 -21.32 50.63
C GLY A 11 38.69 -20.10 50.27
N LEU A 12 39.23 -19.29 49.39
CA LEU A 12 38.53 -18.12 48.81
C LEU A 12 37.62 -18.63 47.64
N LEU A 13 36.31 -18.71 47.88
CA LEU A 13 35.33 -18.95 46.82
C LEU A 13 35.15 -17.67 46.00
N VAL A 14 35.76 -17.63 44.82
CA VAL A 14 35.51 -16.57 43.81
C VAL A 14 34.20 -16.95 43.07
N ALA A 15 33.11 -16.26 43.43
CA ALA A 15 31.88 -16.32 42.69
C ALA A 15 32.03 -15.57 41.35
N PHE A 16 32.20 -16.28 40.24
CA PHE A 16 32.08 -15.72 38.90
C PHE A 16 30.60 -15.37 38.65
N GLY A 17 30.23 -14.11 38.86
CA GLY A 17 28.98 -13.59 38.40
C GLY A 17 28.98 -13.57 36.84
N VAL A 18 28.22 -14.49 36.24
CA VAL A 18 27.90 -14.40 34.82
C VAL A 18 27.01 -13.18 34.64
N ALA A 19 27.62 -12.03 34.32
CA ALA A 19 26.90 -10.87 33.82
C ALA A 19 26.34 -11.29 32.44
N GLY A 20 25.09 -11.73 32.42
CA GLY A 20 24.35 -11.90 31.18
C GLY A 20 24.36 -10.55 30.45
N SER A 21 25.06 -10.47 29.33
CA SER A 21 24.99 -9.33 28.42
C SER A 21 23.53 -9.23 27.97
N ALA A 22 22.75 -8.38 28.65
CA ALA A 22 21.48 -7.92 28.07
C ALA A 22 21.86 -7.25 26.75
N THR A 23 21.62 -7.92 25.63
CA THR A 23 21.67 -7.29 24.34
C THR A 23 20.73 -6.11 24.42
N ALA A 24 21.28 -4.88 24.41
CA ALA A 24 20.48 -3.67 24.37
C ALA A 24 19.48 -3.83 23.21
N GLN A 25 18.21 -3.91 23.56
CA GLN A 25 17.15 -4.01 22.57
C GLN A 25 17.30 -2.78 21.67
N ASP A 26 17.48 -3.00 20.38
CA ASP A 26 17.61 -1.92 19.40
C ASP A 26 16.32 -1.10 19.43
N ASN A 27 16.37 0.09 20.05
CA ASN A 27 15.20 0.97 20.20
C ASN A 27 14.83 1.67 18.89
N LYS A 28 14.93 0.94 17.78
CA LYS A 28 14.65 1.45 16.44
C LYS A 28 13.68 0.55 15.70
N LEU A 29 12.77 1.20 14.98
CA LEU A 29 11.91 0.58 13.97
C LEU A 29 12.37 1.05 12.60
N ARG A 30 12.86 0.16 11.75
CA ARG A 30 13.18 0.44 10.34
C ARG A 30 11.97 0.15 9.49
N LEU A 31 11.31 1.21 9.05
CA LEU A 31 10.05 1.16 8.33
C LEU A 31 10.25 1.53 6.86
N ILE A 32 9.81 0.66 5.94
CA ILE A 32 9.68 1.00 4.52
C ILE A 32 8.21 1.20 4.17
N THR A 33 7.85 2.39 3.66
CA THR A 33 6.45 2.83 3.58
C THR A 33 6.23 3.89 2.50
N TRP A 34 4.98 4.29 2.32
CA TRP A 34 4.54 5.38 1.45
C TRP A 34 4.75 6.75 2.10
N ALA A 35 4.88 7.79 1.28
CA ALA A 35 5.28 9.13 1.73
C ALA A 35 4.33 9.73 2.79
N ASP A 36 3.02 9.49 2.66
CA ASP A 36 2.02 10.20 3.46
C ASP A 36 1.55 9.37 4.70
N TYR A 37 2.15 8.18 4.96
CA TYR A 37 1.71 7.27 6.04
C TYR A 37 2.42 7.49 7.38
N VAL A 38 3.35 8.41 7.44
CA VAL A 38 4.19 8.68 8.62
C VAL A 38 4.24 10.17 8.96
N PRO A 39 3.09 10.80 9.27
CA PRO A 39 3.09 12.22 9.66
C PRO A 39 3.98 12.44 10.89
N ALA A 40 4.71 13.54 10.89
CA ALA A 40 5.76 13.81 11.87
C ALA A 40 5.25 13.83 13.32
N ASP A 41 4.04 14.30 13.56
CA ASP A 41 3.41 14.32 14.88
C ASP A 41 3.08 12.92 15.39
N VAL A 42 2.67 11.99 14.51
CA VAL A 42 2.42 10.58 14.83
C VAL A 42 3.73 9.87 15.18
N VAL A 43 4.79 10.09 14.40
CA VAL A 43 6.13 9.54 14.68
C VAL A 43 6.66 10.06 16.02
N ALA A 44 6.54 11.37 16.28
CA ALA A 44 6.96 11.97 17.54
C ALA A 44 6.15 11.44 18.75
N GLN A 45 4.84 11.24 18.57
CA GLN A 45 3.98 10.67 19.60
C GLN A 45 4.36 9.21 19.89
N PHE A 46 4.60 8.39 18.87
CA PHE A 46 5.08 7.02 19.04
C PHE A 46 6.38 6.95 19.83
N LYS A 47 7.38 7.75 19.44
CA LYS A 47 8.66 7.84 20.19
C LYS A 47 8.45 8.25 21.63
N LYS A 48 7.58 9.24 21.89
CA LYS A 48 7.28 9.71 23.26
C LYS A 48 6.66 8.59 24.11
N GLU A 49 5.75 7.80 23.55
CA GLU A 49 5.01 6.76 24.28
C GLU A 49 5.83 5.47 24.46
N THR A 50 6.72 5.13 23.52
CA THR A 50 7.40 3.83 23.49
C THR A 50 8.90 3.89 23.69
N GLY A 51 9.53 5.06 23.51
CA GLY A 51 10.98 5.23 23.46
C GLY A 51 11.62 4.72 22.16
N ILE A 52 10.82 4.25 21.18
CA ILE A 52 11.32 3.66 19.92
C ILE A 52 11.46 4.77 18.88
N ASP A 53 12.64 4.86 18.27
CA ASP A 53 12.91 5.71 17.11
C ASP A 53 12.42 5.05 15.82
N VAL A 54 11.77 5.81 14.93
CA VAL A 54 11.31 5.30 13.63
C VAL A 54 12.22 5.83 12.53
N GLU A 55 12.96 4.92 11.89
CA GLU A 55 13.76 5.21 10.69
C GLU A 55 12.91 4.90 9.46
N VAL A 56 12.56 5.94 8.69
CA VAL A 56 11.63 5.83 7.56
C VAL A 56 12.39 5.79 6.24
N THR A 57 12.05 4.80 5.41
CA THR A 57 12.44 4.75 4.00
C THR A 57 11.17 4.87 3.16
N LEU A 58 11.08 5.96 2.39
CA LEU A 58 9.96 6.16 1.47
C LEU A 58 10.11 5.30 0.23
N SER A 59 9.00 4.73 -0.25
CA SER A 59 9.01 3.76 -1.34
C SER A 59 7.63 3.62 -2.01
N ASN A 60 7.57 2.78 -3.03
CA ASN A 60 6.36 2.25 -3.67
C ASN A 60 6.42 0.72 -3.71
N ASN A 61 5.36 0.04 -4.19
CA ASN A 61 5.31 -1.42 -4.21
C ASN A 61 6.49 -2.06 -4.94
N GLU A 62 6.79 -1.60 -6.14
CA GLU A 62 7.85 -2.18 -6.98
C GLU A 62 9.22 -2.05 -6.31
N GLU A 63 9.50 -0.87 -5.75
CA GLU A 63 10.76 -0.62 -5.05
C GLU A 63 10.85 -1.36 -3.71
N MET A 64 9.75 -1.45 -2.94
CA MET A 64 9.73 -2.23 -1.68
C MET A 64 10.09 -3.68 -1.96
N ILE A 65 9.41 -4.31 -2.92
CA ILE A 65 9.66 -5.70 -3.30
C ILE A 65 11.09 -5.88 -3.81
N SER A 66 11.56 -4.98 -4.67
CA SER A 66 12.94 -5.03 -5.20
C SER A 66 13.98 -4.94 -4.08
N LYS A 67 13.82 -4.02 -3.12
CA LYS A 67 14.74 -3.85 -1.98
C LYS A 67 14.69 -5.08 -1.05
N LEU A 68 13.50 -5.58 -0.73
CA LEU A 68 13.35 -6.77 0.13
C LEU A 68 13.91 -8.02 -0.57
N ARG A 69 13.67 -8.20 -1.86
CA ARG A 69 14.24 -9.29 -2.66
C ARG A 69 15.77 -9.25 -2.67
N ALA A 70 16.37 -8.08 -2.94
CA ALA A 70 17.81 -7.92 -3.01
C ALA A 70 18.52 -8.28 -1.69
N THR A 71 17.84 -8.12 -0.55
CA THR A 71 18.40 -8.39 0.78
C THR A 71 17.86 -9.68 1.42
N GLY A 72 16.96 -10.41 0.74
CA GLY A 72 16.24 -11.55 1.28
C GLY A 72 15.38 -11.18 2.51
N GLY A 73 14.79 -9.96 2.50
CA GLY A 73 13.97 -9.44 3.58
C GLY A 73 14.75 -8.84 4.75
N ALA A 74 16.04 -8.50 4.58
CA ALA A 74 16.81 -7.78 5.59
C ALA A 74 16.74 -6.26 5.41
N GLY A 75 17.18 -5.54 6.45
CA GLY A 75 17.31 -4.07 6.43
C GLY A 75 16.08 -3.31 6.94
N PHE A 76 14.92 -3.95 7.01
CA PHE A 76 13.69 -3.36 7.52
C PHE A 76 13.03 -4.28 8.56
N ASP A 77 12.29 -3.69 9.48
CA ASP A 77 11.54 -4.40 10.53
C ASP A 77 10.04 -4.46 10.21
N LEU A 78 9.55 -3.47 9.44
CA LEU A 78 8.17 -3.40 8.97
C LEU A 78 8.13 -2.85 7.54
N ALA A 79 7.27 -3.41 6.70
CA ALA A 79 6.99 -2.95 5.35
C ALA A 79 5.48 -2.71 5.18
N GLN A 80 5.11 -1.79 4.28
CA GLN A 80 3.72 -1.45 4.03
C GLN A 80 3.35 -1.57 2.53
N PRO A 81 3.48 -2.77 1.93
CA PRO A 81 3.04 -3.02 0.56
C PRO A 81 1.52 -3.17 0.48
N SER A 82 0.96 -3.08 -0.72
CA SER A 82 -0.43 -3.43 -0.97
C SER A 82 -0.67 -4.93 -0.79
N GLN A 83 -1.87 -5.33 -0.36
CA GLN A 83 -2.20 -6.72 -0.03
C GLN A 83 -1.98 -7.71 -1.18
N ASP A 84 -2.19 -7.27 -2.41
CA ASP A 84 -1.97 -8.05 -3.62
C ASP A 84 -0.48 -8.33 -3.90
N ARG A 85 0.43 -7.64 -3.20
CA ARG A 85 1.89 -7.75 -3.28
C ARG A 85 2.50 -8.59 -2.16
N ILE A 86 1.72 -9.42 -1.48
CA ILE A 86 2.19 -10.26 -0.37
C ILE A 86 2.45 -11.69 -0.86
N VAL A 87 1.43 -12.38 -1.34
CA VAL A 87 1.50 -13.84 -1.59
C VAL A 87 2.46 -14.18 -2.72
N GLY A 88 2.38 -13.52 -3.87
CA GLY A 88 3.27 -13.78 -5.00
C GLY A 88 4.74 -13.60 -4.66
N PRO A 89 5.17 -12.41 -4.19
CA PRO A 89 6.55 -12.19 -3.77
C PRO A 89 7.00 -13.08 -2.61
N GLN A 90 6.09 -13.50 -1.70
CA GLN A 90 6.42 -14.44 -0.65
C GLN A 90 6.70 -15.85 -1.21
N GLN A 91 5.87 -16.34 -2.13
CA GLN A 91 6.06 -17.64 -2.78
C GLN A 91 7.35 -17.70 -3.59
N GLU A 92 7.65 -16.61 -4.30
CA GLU A 92 8.79 -16.57 -5.22
C GLU A 92 10.12 -16.26 -4.52
N PHE A 93 10.12 -15.37 -3.51
CA PHE A 93 11.36 -14.83 -2.94
C PHE A 93 11.50 -15.06 -1.43
N GLY A 94 10.47 -15.48 -0.72
CA GLY A 94 10.51 -15.70 0.73
C GLY A 94 10.86 -14.43 1.53
N ILE A 95 10.39 -13.26 1.10
CA ILE A 95 10.82 -11.95 1.63
C ILE A 95 10.04 -11.48 2.85
N TYR A 96 8.97 -12.16 3.23
CA TYR A 96 8.18 -11.87 4.42
C TYR A 96 8.21 -13.03 5.42
N LYS A 97 7.86 -12.78 6.66
CA LYS A 97 7.61 -13.79 7.69
C LYS A 97 6.17 -13.70 8.20
N PRO A 98 5.62 -14.83 8.71
CA PRO A 98 4.25 -14.87 9.21
C PRO A 98 4.02 -13.88 10.35
N MET A 99 2.82 -13.33 10.42
CA MET A 99 2.34 -12.50 11.52
C MET A 99 1.95 -13.37 12.72
N ASP A 100 2.42 -13.01 13.90
CA ASP A 100 1.94 -13.55 15.17
C ASP A 100 0.74 -12.73 15.65
N LEU A 101 -0.46 -13.22 15.37
CA LEU A 101 -1.70 -12.51 15.70
C LEU A 101 -1.94 -12.35 17.20
N THR A 102 -1.23 -13.10 18.07
CA THR A 102 -1.33 -12.93 19.52
C THR A 102 -0.69 -11.63 20.01
N LYS A 103 0.18 -11.04 19.20
CA LYS A 103 0.83 -9.73 19.46
C LYS A 103 0.06 -8.54 18.89
N VAL A 104 -1.04 -8.80 18.18
CA VAL A 104 -1.83 -7.79 17.50
C VAL A 104 -3.15 -7.58 18.24
N LYS A 105 -3.50 -6.33 18.51
CA LYS A 105 -4.80 -5.93 19.06
C LYS A 105 -5.85 -5.96 17.94
N THR A 106 -6.29 -7.17 17.59
CA THR A 106 -7.20 -7.40 16.45
C THR A 106 -8.55 -6.71 16.61
N GLU A 107 -8.98 -6.40 17.83
CA GLU A 107 -10.19 -5.64 18.15
C GLU A 107 -10.14 -4.19 17.64
N LEU A 108 -8.95 -3.66 17.33
CA LEU A 108 -8.77 -2.32 16.75
C LEU A 108 -9.06 -2.26 15.25
N PHE A 109 -9.19 -3.40 14.59
CA PHE A 109 -9.43 -3.46 13.16
C PHE A 109 -10.92 -3.55 12.82
N ILE A 110 -11.31 -3.02 11.66
CA ILE A 110 -12.62 -3.28 11.05
C ILE A 110 -12.67 -4.77 10.71
N PRO A 111 -13.60 -5.58 11.30
CA PRO A 111 -13.56 -7.03 11.16
C PRO A 111 -13.60 -7.52 9.71
N SER A 112 -14.47 -6.95 8.87
CA SER A 112 -14.60 -7.33 7.47
C SER A 112 -13.30 -7.07 6.66
N MET A 113 -12.60 -5.96 6.96
CA MET A 113 -11.32 -5.65 6.31
C MET A 113 -10.21 -6.57 6.79
N LEU A 114 -10.16 -6.84 8.10
CA LEU A 114 -9.19 -7.77 8.66
C LEU A 114 -9.34 -9.16 8.04
N ASP A 115 -10.57 -9.68 7.95
CA ASP A 115 -10.83 -10.99 7.38
C ASP A 115 -10.55 -11.06 5.87
N ALA A 116 -10.92 -10.02 5.12
CA ALA A 116 -10.61 -9.94 3.69
C ALA A 116 -9.11 -9.86 3.43
N THR A 117 -8.37 -9.02 4.19
CA THR A 117 -6.92 -8.92 4.03
C THR A 117 -6.22 -10.21 4.46
N LYS A 118 -6.61 -10.82 5.58
CA LYS A 118 -6.08 -12.13 5.99
C LYS A 118 -6.27 -13.17 4.88
N LYS A 119 -7.47 -13.26 4.29
CA LYS A 119 -7.74 -14.17 3.17
C LYS A 119 -6.79 -13.94 2.00
N ASN A 120 -6.55 -12.69 1.61
CA ASN A 120 -5.69 -12.32 0.48
C ASN A 120 -4.18 -12.39 0.77
N THR A 121 -3.79 -12.47 2.05
CA THR A 121 -2.39 -12.50 2.47
C THR A 121 -2.00 -13.80 3.20
N THR A 122 -2.86 -14.83 3.13
CA THR A 122 -2.58 -16.15 3.69
C THR A 122 -1.91 -17.03 2.66
N LEU A 123 -0.78 -17.61 3.05
CA LEU A 123 -0.05 -18.63 2.30
C LEU A 123 0.22 -19.82 3.24
N GLU A 124 -0.14 -21.03 2.82
CA GLU A 124 0.07 -22.26 3.60
C GLU A 124 -0.47 -22.16 5.05
N GLY A 125 -1.64 -21.55 5.21
CA GLY A 125 -2.29 -21.37 6.52
C GLY A 125 -1.68 -20.26 7.40
N LYS A 126 -0.66 -19.55 6.94
CA LYS A 126 0.01 -18.48 7.67
C LYS A 126 -0.36 -17.11 7.08
N VAL A 127 -0.71 -16.16 7.94
CA VAL A 127 -1.04 -14.78 7.56
C VAL A 127 0.22 -13.94 7.47
N TYR A 128 0.39 -13.18 6.39
CA TYR A 128 1.58 -12.36 6.13
C TYR A 128 1.30 -10.86 6.10
N GLY A 129 0.04 -10.43 6.10
CA GLY A 129 -0.34 -9.02 6.06
C GLY A 129 -1.59 -8.69 6.85
N LEU A 130 -1.64 -7.47 7.40
CA LEU A 130 -2.81 -6.91 8.10
C LEU A 130 -3.19 -5.58 7.45
N PRO A 131 -4.50 -5.21 7.37
CA PRO A 131 -4.92 -4.00 6.69
C PRO A 131 -4.43 -2.74 7.43
N HIS A 132 -4.07 -1.71 6.67
CA HIS A 132 -3.70 -0.40 7.21
C HIS A 132 -4.55 0.71 6.59
N ILE A 133 -4.20 1.15 5.40
CA ILE A 133 -4.85 2.22 4.65
C ILE A 133 -5.48 1.62 3.39
N TRP A 134 -6.60 2.18 2.95
CA TRP A 134 -7.24 1.77 1.72
C TRP A 134 -7.78 2.95 0.93
N GLY A 135 -7.95 2.76 -0.35
CA GLY A 135 -8.49 3.74 -1.27
C GLY A 135 -8.81 3.12 -2.63
N THR A 136 -9.03 3.99 -3.60
CA THR A 136 -9.41 3.57 -4.95
C THR A 136 -8.67 4.35 -6.04
N ASP A 137 -8.48 3.71 -7.20
CA ASP A 137 -8.16 4.37 -8.47
C ASP A 137 -9.44 4.57 -9.28
N GLY A 138 -9.62 5.78 -9.79
CA GLY A 138 -10.77 6.11 -10.62
C GLY A 138 -10.45 7.26 -11.57
N LEU A 139 -11.45 8.03 -11.91
CA LEU A 139 -11.31 9.20 -12.78
C LEU A 139 -11.32 10.49 -11.98
N VAL A 140 -10.41 11.38 -12.27
CA VAL A 140 -10.43 12.78 -11.85
C VAL A 140 -10.74 13.63 -13.08
N VAL A 141 -11.84 14.36 -13.05
CA VAL A 141 -12.40 15.05 -14.23
C VAL A 141 -12.78 16.48 -13.87
N ASN A 142 -12.33 17.45 -14.66
CA ASN A 142 -12.91 18.78 -14.66
C ASN A 142 -14.25 18.75 -15.41
N THR A 143 -15.35 18.70 -14.68
CA THR A 143 -16.70 18.46 -15.20
C THR A 143 -17.26 19.61 -16.03
N LYS A 144 -16.67 20.80 -15.99
CA LYS A 144 -16.98 21.91 -16.92
C LYS A 144 -16.33 21.73 -18.28
N LEU A 145 -15.16 21.08 -18.33
CA LEU A 145 -14.33 20.98 -19.55
C LEU A 145 -14.45 19.61 -20.22
N ALA A 146 -14.82 18.57 -19.45
CA ALA A 146 -14.90 17.21 -19.95
C ALA A 146 -16.09 16.46 -19.31
N LYS A 147 -16.61 15.49 -20.07
CA LYS A 147 -17.64 14.56 -19.61
C LYS A 147 -17.10 13.15 -19.80
N MET A 148 -16.62 12.56 -18.72
CA MET A 148 -16.03 11.22 -18.69
C MET A 148 -16.75 10.40 -17.64
N THR A 149 -16.98 9.13 -17.93
CA THR A 149 -17.71 8.19 -17.08
C THR A 149 -17.01 6.85 -16.92
N ASP A 150 -16.00 6.58 -17.78
CA ASP A 150 -15.21 5.36 -17.71
C ASP A 150 -13.76 5.62 -18.18
N TYR A 151 -12.87 4.68 -17.89
CA TYR A 151 -11.43 4.79 -18.19
C TYR A 151 -11.13 4.99 -19.67
N THR A 152 -11.92 4.35 -20.56
CA THR A 152 -11.77 4.47 -22.01
C THR A 152 -12.05 5.88 -22.52
N ASP A 153 -12.81 6.71 -21.78
CA ASP A 153 -13.08 8.10 -22.15
C ASP A 153 -11.80 8.97 -22.17
N LEU A 154 -10.74 8.53 -21.48
CA LEU A 154 -9.42 9.16 -21.55
C LEU A 154 -8.81 9.10 -22.96
N CYS A 155 -9.26 8.15 -23.77
CA CYS A 155 -8.80 7.93 -25.13
C CYS A 155 -9.70 8.60 -26.20
N ASP A 156 -10.76 9.30 -25.81
CA ASP A 156 -11.64 9.99 -26.76
C ASP A 156 -10.87 11.12 -27.46
N ALA A 157 -10.87 11.11 -28.80
CA ALA A 157 -10.12 12.06 -29.63
C ALA A 157 -10.44 13.53 -29.35
N LYS A 158 -11.64 13.84 -28.81
CA LYS A 158 -12.02 15.22 -28.41
C LYS A 158 -11.18 15.77 -27.25
N TYR A 159 -10.52 14.89 -26.49
CA TYR A 159 -9.65 15.27 -25.38
C TYR A 159 -8.15 15.10 -25.69
N LYS A 160 -7.80 14.99 -26.99
CA LYS A 160 -6.41 14.81 -27.42
C LYS A 160 -5.45 15.78 -26.79
N GLY A 161 -4.40 15.27 -26.15
CA GLY A 161 -3.37 16.05 -25.46
C GLY A 161 -3.83 16.72 -24.15
N LYS A 162 -4.99 16.30 -23.59
CA LYS A 162 -5.55 16.86 -22.34
C LYS A 162 -5.90 15.82 -21.30
N THR A 163 -5.49 14.56 -21.50
CA THR A 163 -5.71 13.48 -20.53
C THR A 163 -4.40 12.91 -20.01
N SER A 164 -4.46 12.22 -18.87
CA SER A 164 -3.30 11.59 -18.25
C SER A 164 -3.67 10.31 -17.54
N MET A 165 -2.72 9.39 -17.42
CA MET A 165 -2.83 8.14 -16.65
C MET A 165 -1.45 7.67 -16.21
N ARG A 166 -1.37 6.71 -15.30
CA ARG A 166 -0.10 6.02 -15.00
C ARG A 166 0.13 4.91 -16.02
N LEU A 167 1.36 4.76 -16.50
CA LEU A 167 1.70 3.58 -17.30
C LEU A 167 2.22 2.47 -16.37
N LYS A 168 1.30 1.93 -15.58
CA LYS A 168 1.51 0.90 -14.56
C LYS A 168 0.36 -0.13 -14.60
N ARG A 169 0.53 -1.23 -13.87
CA ARG A 169 -0.46 -2.29 -13.70
C ARG A 169 -1.92 -1.80 -13.52
N PRO A 170 -2.23 -0.82 -12.65
CA PRO A 170 -3.60 -0.35 -12.48
C PRO A 170 -4.27 0.06 -13.79
N THR A 171 -3.53 0.70 -14.72
CA THR A 171 -4.09 1.11 -16.02
C THR A 171 -4.45 -0.10 -16.89
N LEU A 172 -3.63 -1.16 -16.89
CA LEU A 172 -3.97 -2.39 -17.62
C LEU A 172 -5.27 -3.00 -17.10
N LEU A 173 -5.40 -3.10 -15.77
CA LEU A 173 -6.60 -3.66 -15.13
C LEU A 173 -7.84 -2.77 -15.37
N ALA A 174 -7.71 -1.46 -15.28
CA ALA A 174 -8.77 -0.50 -15.54
C ALA A 174 -9.33 -0.65 -16.98
N PHE A 175 -8.45 -0.72 -17.96
CA PHE A 175 -8.85 -0.89 -19.36
C PHE A 175 -9.41 -2.28 -19.65
N ALA A 176 -8.95 -3.33 -18.95
CA ALA A 176 -9.55 -4.66 -19.03
C ALA A 176 -11.01 -4.63 -18.54
N PHE A 177 -11.26 -4.09 -17.35
CA PHE A 177 -12.64 -3.93 -16.85
C PHE A 177 -13.51 -3.06 -17.74
N ALA A 178 -12.97 -1.95 -18.24
CA ALA A 178 -13.68 -1.05 -19.15
C ALA A 178 -14.01 -1.72 -20.51
N SER A 179 -13.27 -2.77 -20.91
CA SER A 179 -13.60 -3.62 -22.05
C SER A 179 -14.65 -4.70 -21.75
N GLY A 180 -15.19 -4.72 -20.53
CA GLY A 180 -16.16 -5.74 -20.08
C GLY A 180 -15.54 -7.08 -19.71
N LYS A 181 -14.21 -7.15 -19.51
CA LYS A 181 -13.50 -8.36 -19.13
C LYS A 181 -13.04 -8.27 -17.68
N ASP A 182 -13.14 -9.38 -16.96
CA ASP A 182 -12.59 -9.50 -15.61
C ASP A 182 -11.19 -10.12 -15.67
N PRO A 183 -10.10 -9.33 -15.51
CA PRO A 183 -8.75 -9.86 -15.53
C PRO A 183 -8.45 -10.77 -14.33
N PHE A 184 -9.11 -10.56 -13.20
CA PHE A 184 -8.87 -11.34 -11.99
C PHE A 184 -9.38 -12.79 -12.13
N ALA A 185 -10.46 -12.99 -12.88
CA ALA A 185 -10.97 -14.32 -13.19
C ALA A 185 -9.98 -15.18 -14.02
N LEU A 186 -9.01 -14.54 -14.67
CA LEU A 186 -8.01 -15.20 -15.51
C LEU A 186 -6.68 -15.48 -14.81
N TYR A 187 -6.54 -15.15 -13.54
CA TYR A 187 -5.27 -15.36 -12.82
C TYR A 187 -4.79 -16.81 -12.77
N ASN A 188 -5.71 -17.77 -12.88
CA ASN A 188 -5.37 -19.19 -12.95
C ASN A 188 -5.16 -19.71 -14.39
N ASP A 189 -5.28 -18.83 -15.39
CA ASP A 189 -4.98 -19.12 -16.81
C ASP A 189 -4.02 -18.04 -17.37
N PRO A 190 -2.72 -18.18 -17.14
CA PRO A 190 -1.74 -17.20 -17.59
C PRO A 190 -1.74 -16.95 -19.10
N LYS A 191 -2.16 -17.94 -19.91
CA LYS A 191 -2.25 -17.80 -21.37
C LYS A 191 -3.42 -16.89 -21.76
N ALA A 192 -4.60 -17.13 -21.19
CA ALA A 192 -5.77 -16.29 -21.42
C ALA A 192 -5.54 -14.87 -20.85
N TYR A 193 -4.90 -14.77 -19.68
CA TYR A 193 -4.52 -13.50 -19.10
C TYR A 193 -3.56 -12.71 -20.00
N ALA A 194 -2.52 -13.34 -20.52
CA ALA A 194 -1.57 -12.71 -21.44
C ALA A 194 -2.26 -12.20 -22.71
N ALA A 195 -3.17 -12.99 -23.29
CA ALA A 195 -3.93 -12.58 -24.47
C ALA A 195 -4.80 -11.34 -24.19
N LEU A 196 -5.51 -11.32 -23.05
CA LEU A 196 -6.27 -10.14 -22.61
C LEU A 196 -5.38 -8.93 -22.44
N MET A 197 -4.24 -9.08 -21.75
CA MET A 197 -3.31 -7.95 -21.50
C MET A 197 -2.67 -7.44 -22.80
N ASP A 198 -2.40 -8.31 -23.79
CA ASP A 198 -1.94 -7.90 -25.11
C ASP A 198 -2.95 -7.03 -25.86
N ASP A 199 -4.23 -7.37 -25.79
CA ASP A 199 -5.30 -6.58 -26.43
C ASP A 199 -5.50 -5.24 -25.69
N VAL A 200 -5.45 -5.25 -24.38
CA VAL A 200 -5.45 -4.02 -23.54
C VAL A 200 -4.25 -3.15 -23.90
N GLY A 201 -3.06 -3.75 -24.01
CA GLY A 201 -1.83 -3.03 -24.38
C GLY A 201 -1.94 -2.35 -25.75
N LYS A 202 -2.52 -3.01 -26.76
CA LYS A 202 -2.80 -2.42 -28.07
C LYS A 202 -3.75 -1.22 -27.95
N THR A 203 -4.80 -1.34 -27.15
CA THR A 203 -5.77 -0.26 -26.91
C THR A 203 -5.10 0.95 -26.29
N ILE A 204 -4.28 0.75 -25.25
CA ILE A 204 -3.54 1.83 -24.59
C ILE A 204 -2.50 2.46 -25.54
N ALA A 205 -1.80 1.65 -26.33
CA ALA A 205 -0.84 2.13 -27.32
C ALA A 205 -1.51 3.02 -28.39
N ALA A 206 -2.67 2.60 -28.89
CA ALA A 206 -3.46 3.41 -29.85
C ALA A 206 -3.95 4.73 -29.22
N CYS A 207 -4.20 4.74 -27.92
CA CYS A 207 -4.62 5.92 -27.15
C CYS A 207 -3.48 6.88 -26.84
N LYS A 208 -2.21 6.48 -26.98
CA LYS A 208 -1.04 7.21 -26.54
C LYS A 208 -1.00 8.67 -27.04
N GLY A 209 -1.44 8.89 -28.28
CA GLY A 209 -1.53 10.24 -28.86
C GLY A 209 -2.55 11.19 -28.19
N ASN A 210 -3.48 10.66 -27.39
CA ASN A 210 -4.44 11.44 -26.60
C ASN A 210 -3.84 11.87 -25.26
N ILE A 211 -2.89 11.09 -24.75
CA ILE A 211 -2.31 11.28 -23.43
C ILE A 211 -1.28 12.40 -23.48
N LYS A 212 -1.47 13.42 -22.66
CA LYS A 212 -0.52 14.54 -22.54
C LYS A 212 0.80 14.08 -21.96
N PHE A 213 0.74 13.31 -20.87
CA PHE A 213 1.88 12.63 -20.24
C PHE A 213 1.40 11.43 -19.40
N PHE A 214 2.27 10.45 -19.26
CA PHE A 214 2.10 9.38 -18.26
C PHE A 214 2.76 9.85 -16.98
N TRP A 215 1.98 9.92 -15.89
CA TRP A 215 2.49 10.41 -14.62
C TRP A 215 3.03 9.28 -13.74
N ASP A 216 4.14 9.56 -13.08
CA ASP A 216 4.69 8.77 -11.97
C ASP A 216 4.64 9.57 -10.66
N ASN A 217 4.81 10.88 -10.74
CA ASN A 217 4.70 11.79 -9.61
C ASN A 217 3.30 12.42 -9.58
N LYS A 218 2.58 12.24 -8.45
CA LYS A 218 1.24 12.81 -8.26
C LYS A 218 1.20 14.33 -8.41
N ASP A 219 2.26 15.05 -7.98
CA ASP A 219 2.26 16.52 -8.01
C ASP A 219 2.28 17.07 -9.42
N GLN A 220 2.94 16.38 -10.37
CA GLN A 220 2.88 16.73 -11.78
C GLN A 220 1.43 16.70 -12.29
N LEU A 221 0.70 15.62 -11.97
CA LEU A 221 -0.70 15.49 -12.38
C LEU A 221 -1.60 16.50 -11.70
N LEU A 222 -1.44 16.72 -10.39
CA LEU A 222 -2.20 17.73 -9.65
C LEU A 222 -2.02 19.14 -10.26
N ASN A 223 -0.77 19.50 -10.60
CA ASN A 223 -0.48 20.78 -11.23
C ASN A 223 -1.11 20.91 -12.63
N GLY A 224 -1.02 19.87 -13.47
CA GLY A 224 -1.67 19.84 -14.78
C GLY A 224 -3.20 20.00 -14.69
N ALA A 225 -3.83 19.41 -13.67
CA ALA A 225 -5.26 19.57 -13.44
C ALA A 225 -5.62 20.97 -12.93
N ARG A 226 -4.83 21.58 -12.05
CA ARG A 226 -5.03 22.95 -11.54
C ARG A 226 -4.94 23.99 -12.65
N THR A 227 -4.00 23.83 -13.57
CA THR A 227 -3.79 24.76 -14.69
C THR A 227 -4.77 24.55 -15.84
N GLY A 228 -5.56 23.47 -15.82
CA GLY A 228 -6.45 23.09 -16.92
C GLY A 228 -5.72 22.47 -18.11
N GLU A 229 -4.42 22.18 -18.00
CA GLU A 229 -3.66 21.40 -18.99
C GLU A 229 -4.21 19.98 -19.11
N ILE A 230 -4.63 19.40 -17.98
CA ILE A 230 -5.30 18.12 -17.88
C ILE A 230 -6.76 18.33 -17.51
N VAL A 231 -7.67 17.82 -18.32
CA VAL A 231 -9.12 17.90 -18.08
C VAL A 231 -9.71 16.58 -17.55
N GLY A 232 -8.98 15.48 -17.72
CA GLY A 232 -9.35 14.17 -17.20
C GLY A 232 -8.14 13.27 -17.01
N ALA A 233 -8.13 12.50 -15.92
CA ALA A 233 -7.04 11.58 -15.64
C ALA A 233 -7.51 10.36 -14.83
N MET A 234 -6.81 9.22 -14.99
CA MET A 234 -6.88 8.13 -14.03
C MET A 234 -5.98 8.50 -12.83
N MET A 235 -6.54 8.50 -11.64
CA MET A 235 -5.84 8.88 -10.42
C MET A 235 -6.49 8.27 -9.17
N TRP A 236 -5.76 8.30 -8.06
CA TRP A 236 -6.29 8.00 -6.73
C TRP A 236 -7.39 8.98 -6.30
N ASP A 237 -8.36 8.49 -5.57
CA ASP A 237 -9.45 9.25 -4.96
C ASP A 237 -8.95 10.49 -4.18
N THR A 238 -7.89 10.34 -3.39
CA THR A 238 -7.29 11.41 -2.60
C THR A 238 -6.82 12.60 -3.42
N GLY A 239 -6.23 12.34 -4.58
CA GLY A 239 -5.82 13.39 -5.52
C GLY A 239 -7.01 14.16 -6.07
N GLY A 240 -8.07 13.43 -6.43
CA GLY A 240 -9.33 14.01 -6.89
C GLY A 240 -10.00 14.85 -5.81
N TRP A 241 -10.06 14.38 -4.58
CA TRP A 241 -10.66 15.11 -3.47
C TRP A 241 -9.85 16.33 -3.07
N LYS A 242 -8.52 16.25 -3.08
CA LYS A 242 -7.65 17.41 -2.88
C LYS A 242 -7.95 18.50 -3.92
N LEU A 243 -7.98 18.14 -5.20
CA LEU A 243 -8.31 19.09 -6.27
C LEU A 243 -9.73 19.65 -6.14
N ASN A 244 -10.70 18.84 -5.70
CA ASN A 244 -12.07 19.29 -5.49
C ASN A 244 -12.18 20.35 -4.38
N THR A 245 -11.33 20.29 -3.34
CA THR A 245 -11.30 21.34 -2.30
C THR A 245 -10.78 22.67 -2.84
N GLU A 246 -9.94 22.64 -3.87
CA GLU A 246 -9.35 23.81 -4.51
C GLU A 246 -10.27 24.35 -5.63
N ASN A 247 -10.91 23.43 -6.35
CA ASN A 247 -11.83 23.75 -7.47
C ASN A 247 -12.98 22.71 -7.50
N ALA A 248 -14.19 23.14 -7.15
CA ALA A 248 -15.38 22.29 -7.10
C ALA A 248 -15.78 21.65 -8.44
N ASP A 249 -15.30 22.20 -9.57
CA ASP A 249 -15.54 21.64 -10.90
C ASP A 249 -14.69 20.39 -11.19
N ILE A 250 -13.60 20.19 -10.45
CA ILE A 250 -12.78 18.98 -10.53
C ILE A 250 -13.35 17.96 -9.56
N GLN A 251 -13.77 16.81 -10.07
CA GLN A 251 -14.42 15.78 -9.28
C GLN A 251 -13.71 14.44 -9.47
N TYR A 252 -13.66 13.64 -8.38
CA TYR A 252 -13.39 12.23 -8.48
C TYR A 252 -14.69 11.50 -8.85
N ILE A 253 -14.60 10.63 -9.86
CA ILE A 253 -15.73 9.88 -10.40
C ILE A 253 -15.36 8.40 -10.33
N ALA A 254 -16.20 7.60 -9.66
CA ALA A 254 -16.12 6.15 -9.74
C ALA A 254 -16.51 5.71 -11.15
N PRO A 255 -15.62 5.03 -11.92
CA PRO A 255 -15.90 4.63 -13.29
C PRO A 255 -17.04 3.61 -13.35
N LYS A 256 -17.80 3.59 -14.46
CA LYS A 256 -18.89 2.61 -14.67
C LYS A 256 -18.41 1.16 -14.64
N SER A 257 -17.21 0.90 -15.15
CA SER A 257 -16.58 -0.43 -15.10
C SER A 257 -16.11 -0.82 -13.71
N GLY A 258 -16.09 0.11 -12.76
CA GLY A 258 -15.69 -0.06 -11.36
C GLY A 258 -14.37 0.65 -11.04
N ALA A 259 -14.34 1.33 -9.91
CA ALA A 259 -13.10 1.84 -9.35
C ALA A 259 -12.23 0.65 -8.89
N LEU A 260 -10.90 0.78 -9.03
CA LEU A 260 -9.98 -0.26 -8.57
C LEU A 260 -9.67 -0.04 -7.09
N GLY A 261 -10.06 -0.98 -6.24
CA GLY A 261 -9.85 -0.89 -4.78
C GLY A 261 -8.54 -1.53 -4.35
N TRP A 262 -7.77 -0.83 -3.55
CA TRP A 262 -6.51 -1.31 -2.98
C TRP A 262 -6.50 -1.16 -1.46
N ILE A 263 -5.78 -2.06 -0.81
CA ILE A 263 -5.53 -2.04 0.64
C ILE A 263 -4.03 -2.18 0.84
N ASP A 264 -3.41 -1.18 1.44
CA ASP A 264 -2.03 -1.30 1.90
C ASP A 264 -1.98 -1.95 3.26
N THR A 265 -0.92 -2.69 3.52
CA THR A 265 -0.84 -3.59 4.65
C THR A 265 0.34 -3.27 5.57
N PHE A 266 0.31 -3.86 6.75
CA PHE A 266 1.50 -4.10 7.54
C PHE A 266 2.01 -5.50 7.23
N ALA A 267 3.27 -5.63 6.87
CA ALA A 267 3.94 -6.92 6.60
C ALA A 267 5.32 -6.94 7.27
N LEU A 268 5.69 -8.10 7.83
CA LEU A 268 6.99 -8.27 8.47
C LEU A 268 8.01 -8.79 7.45
N PRO A 269 9.09 -8.06 7.15
CA PRO A 269 10.19 -8.57 6.35
C PRO A 269 10.85 -9.81 6.97
N ALA A 270 11.24 -10.79 6.14
CA ALA A 270 11.68 -12.12 6.59
C ALA A 270 12.85 -12.07 7.59
N LYS A 271 13.79 -11.14 7.41
CA LYS A 271 14.96 -10.97 8.27
C LYS A 271 14.94 -9.66 9.08
N GLY A 272 13.73 -9.12 9.35
CA GLY A 272 13.54 -8.01 10.29
C GLY A 272 14.06 -8.39 11.69
N ARG A 273 14.70 -7.45 12.37
CA ARG A 273 15.42 -7.71 13.63
C ARG A 273 14.64 -7.27 14.86
N ASN A 274 13.65 -6.38 14.70
CA ASN A 274 12.90 -5.82 15.81
C ASN A 274 11.38 -5.99 15.63
N ASP A 275 10.91 -7.23 15.73
CA ASP A 275 9.48 -7.55 15.62
C ASP A 275 8.66 -6.89 16.74
N ALA A 276 9.25 -6.72 17.93
CA ALA A 276 8.58 -6.04 19.03
C ALA A 276 8.24 -4.58 18.68
N ALA A 277 9.18 -3.86 18.06
CA ALA A 277 8.92 -2.49 17.59
C ALA A 277 7.90 -2.47 16.44
N ALA A 278 7.94 -3.46 15.53
CA ALA A 278 6.96 -3.57 14.44
C ALA A 278 5.54 -3.77 14.98
N TYR A 279 5.33 -4.70 15.92
CA TYR A 279 4.01 -4.90 16.55
C TYR A 279 3.57 -3.70 17.40
N ALA A 280 4.50 -3.04 18.08
CA ALA A 280 4.19 -1.81 18.81
C ALA A 280 3.68 -0.73 17.85
N TRP A 281 4.32 -0.56 16.68
CA TRP A 281 3.89 0.38 15.65
C TRP A 281 2.53 0.02 15.07
N ILE A 282 2.28 -1.25 14.73
CA ILE A 282 0.98 -1.73 14.22
C ILE A 282 -0.12 -1.39 15.23
N ASN A 283 0.03 -1.80 16.49
CA ASN A 283 -0.97 -1.57 17.52
C ASN A 283 -1.20 -0.07 17.81
N PHE A 284 -0.13 0.74 17.74
CA PHE A 284 -0.21 2.18 17.90
C PHE A 284 -0.96 2.83 16.74
N ASN A 285 -0.62 2.49 15.49
CA ASN A 285 -1.26 3.06 14.31
C ASN A 285 -2.73 2.68 14.16
N MET A 286 -3.13 1.53 14.70
CA MET A 286 -4.53 1.09 14.63
C MET A 286 -5.40 1.65 15.76
N ARG A 287 -4.85 2.44 16.68
CA ARG A 287 -5.66 3.24 17.61
C ARG A 287 -6.50 4.24 16.81
N PRO A 288 -7.79 4.41 17.11
CA PRO A 288 -8.67 5.30 16.32
C PRO A 288 -8.15 6.74 16.17
N ASP A 289 -7.60 7.31 17.26
CA ASP A 289 -7.05 8.67 17.29
C ASP A 289 -5.81 8.83 16.41
N ILE A 290 -4.95 7.82 16.35
CA ILE A 290 -3.75 7.80 15.52
C ILE A 290 -4.11 7.50 14.05
N ALA A 291 -4.93 6.47 13.85
CA ALA A 291 -5.37 6.06 12.53
C ALA A 291 -6.09 7.18 11.77
N ALA A 292 -6.90 8.00 12.47
CA ALA A 292 -7.55 9.17 11.87
C ALA A 292 -6.52 10.23 11.43
N LYS A 293 -5.44 10.46 12.17
CA LYS A 293 -4.35 11.38 11.77
C LYS A 293 -3.61 10.87 10.55
N VAL A 294 -3.25 9.57 10.54
CA VAL A 294 -2.57 8.94 9.38
C VAL A 294 -3.47 8.98 8.16
N ALA A 295 -4.75 8.63 8.30
CA ALA A 295 -5.73 8.71 7.22
C ALA A 295 -5.88 10.15 6.67
N ALA A 296 -5.90 11.16 7.54
CA ALA A 296 -5.96 12.57 7.14
C ALA A 296 -4.69 13.00 6.38
N SER A 297 -3.51 12.56 6.81
CA SER A 297 -2.23 12.81 6.12
C SER A 297 -2.20 12.15 4.74
N ALA A 298 -2.62 10.89 4.66
CA ALA A 298 -2.71 10.14 3.42
C ALA A 298 -3.84 10.66 2.50
N GLY A 299 -4.87 11.27 3.09
CA GLY A 299 -6.12 11.64 2.43
C GLY A 299 -7.02 10.45 2.13
N ASN A 300 -6.76 9.28 2.70
CA ASN A 300 -7.42 8.00 2.44
C ASN A 300 -8.21 7.52 3.66
N PHE A 301 -8.69 6.29 3.60
CA PHE A 301 -9.38 5.62 4.70
C PHE A 301 -8.45 4.61 5.38
N THR A 302 -8.78 4.28 6.62
CA THR A 302 -8.02 3.33 7.43
C THR A 302 -8.81 2.07 7.71
N GLY A 303 -8.11 0.94 7.93
CA GLY A 303 -8.68 -0.29 8.45
C GLY A 303 -8.97 -0.26 9.95
N SER A 304 -8.75 0.86 10.66
CA SER A 304 -8.99 1.01 12.08
C SER A 304 -10.48 1.19 12.40
N LYS A 305 -10.96 0.38 13.32
CA LYS A 305 -12.35 0.45 13.81
C LYS A 305 -12.55 1.70 14.67
N GLY A 306 -13.56 2.50 14.33
CA GLY A 306 -13.91 3.72 15.07
C GLY A 306 -13.12 4.97 14.69
N ALA A 307 -12.09 4.86 13.86
CA ALA A 307 -11.37 6.03 13.35
C ALA A 307 -12.26 6.91 12.45
N ASP A 308 -13.27 6.32 11.80
CA ASP A 308 -14.25 7.02 10.97
C ASP A 308 -15.01 8.12 11.74
N ALA A 309 -15.25 7.93 13.03
CA ALA A 309 -15.88 8.94 13.88
C ALA A 309 -15.01 10.21 14.03
N LEU A 310 -13.69 10.05 13.96
CA LEU A 310 -12.69 11.11 14.15
C LEU A 310 -12.16 11.71 12.83
N MET A 311 -12.57 11.15 11.69
CA MET A 311 -12.13 11.65 10.38
C MET A 311 -12.78 12.99 10.03
N ASP A 312 -12.07 13.79 9.22
CA ASP A 312 -12.56 15.07 8.71
C ASP A 312 -13.94 14.91 8.04
N PRO A 313 -14.97 15.64 8.49
CA PRO A 313 -16.29 15.61 7.88
C PRO A 313 -16.30 15.93 6.37
N LYS A 314 -15.37 16.76 5.90
CA LYS A 314 -15.22 17.08 4.46
C LYS A 314 -14.80 15.86 3.67
N LEU A 315 -13.84 15.07 4.17
CA LEU A 315 -13.39 13.83 3.52
C LEU A 315 -14.54 12.81 3.44
N LYS A 316 -15.32 12.67 4.50
CA LYS A 316 -16.53 11.82 4.50
C LYS A 316 -17.55 12.27 3.45
N ALA A 317 -17.81 13.58 3.36
CA ALA A 317 -18.75 14.14 2.39
C ALA A 317 -18.27 13.93 0.94
N GLN A 318 -16.98 14.07 0.68
CA GLN A 318 -16.38 13.80 -0.63
C GLN A 318 -16.51 12.34 -1.04
N PHE A 319 -16.26 11.41 -0.10
CA PHE A 319 -16.46 9.99 -0.32
C PHE A 319 -17.93 9.67 -0.67
N ALA A 320 -18.87 10.14 0.15
CA ALA A 320 -20.29 9.91 -0.08
C ALA A 320 -20.78 10.49 -1.43
N LYS A 321 -20.20 11.62 -1.85
CA LYS A 321 -20.49 12.22 -3.16
C LYS A 321 -19.90 11.40 -4.33
N SER A 322 -18.72 10.80 -4.14
CA SER A 322 -17.98 10.08 -5.19
C SER A 322 -18.51 8.65 -5.39
N PHE A 323 -19.11 8.05 -4.37
CA PHE A 323 -19.54 6.66 -4.37
C PHE A 323 -21.02 6.53 -3.98
N SER A 324 -21.88 6.20 -4.97
CA SER A 324 -23.19 5.63 -4.68
C SER A 324 -23.06 4.22 -4.10
N GLU A 325 -24.13 3.68 -3.52
CA GLU A 325 -24.14 2.28 -3.06
C GLU A 325 -23.80 1.29 -4.19
N GLU A 326 -24.28 1.56 -5.41
CA GLU A 326 -23.97 0.74 -6.59
C GLU A 326 -22.48 0.83 -6.96
N ALA A 327 -21.90 2.03 -6.96
CA ALA A 327 -20.49 2.23 -7.23
C ALA A 327 -19.60 1.51 -6.20
N LEU A 328 -19.99 1.53 -4.91
CA LEU A 328 -19.27 0.80 -3.84
C LEU A 328 -19.33 -0.72 -4.05
N LYS A 329 -20.49 -1.26 -4.44
CA LYS A 329 -20.63 -2.69 -4.76
C LYS A 329 -19.82 -3.11 -5.99
N ASN A 330 -19.59 -2.16 -6.91
CA ASN A 330 -18.83 -2.39 -8.13
C ASN A 330 -17.32 -2.15 -7.99
N VAL A 331 -16.79 -1.80 -6.82
CA VAL A 331 -15.35 -1.67 -6.58
C VAL A 331 -14.65 -3.00 -6.87
N LYS A 332 -13.62 -2.94 -7.71
CA LYS A 332 -12.77 -4.08 -8.10
C LYS A 332 -11.58 -4.19 -7.16
N TRP A 333 -11.77 -4.88 -6.06
CA TRP A 333 -10.73 -5.08 -5.06
C TRP A 333 -9.61 -5.97 -5.61
N TYR A 334 -8.35 -5.52 -5.49
CA TYR A 334 -7.20 -6.31 -5.91
C TYR A 334 -7.09 -7.61 -5.10
N PRO A 335 -7.19 -8.79 -5.76
CA PRO A 335 -6.86 -10.06 -5.13
C PRO A 335 -5.36 -10.26 -5.07
N ALA A 336 -4.92 -11.28 -4.34
CA ALA A 336 -3.53 -11.73 -4.38
C ALA A 336 -3.09 -12.01 -5.82
N VAL A 337 -1.92 -11.53 -6.20
CA VAL A 337 -1.35 -11.75 -7.54
C VAL A 337 -0.56 -13.04 -7.54
N PRO A 338 -0.92 -14.02 -8.40
CA PRO A 338 -0.13 -15.24 -8.56
C PRO A 338 1.25 -14.96 -9.17
N PRO A 339 2.24 -15.81 -8.90
CA PRO A 339 3.55 -15.73 -9.53
C PRO A 339 3.46 -15.69 -11.07
N GLY A 340 4.31 -14.90 -11.71
CA GLY A 340 4.40 -14.77 -13.17
C GLY A 340 3.39 -13.82 -13.83
N ILE A 341 2.32 -13.43 -13.15
CA ILE A 341 1.34 -12.46 -13.67
C ILE A 341 2.00 -11.08 -13.88
N GLU A 342 2.82 -10.65 -12.94
CA GLU A 342 3.53 -9.36 -13.04
C GLU A 342 4.51 -9.30 -14.20
N ASP A 343 5.16 -10.41 -14.55
CA ASP A 343 6.04 -10.51 -15.73
C ASP A 343 5.27 -10.33 -17.03
N ILE A 344 4.04 -10.87 -17.12
CA ILE A 344 3.16 -10.66 -18.26
C ILE A 344 2.80 -9.18 -18.40
N GLU A 345 2.37 -8.56 -17.30
CA GLU A 345 2.01 -7.14 -17.24
C GLU A 345 3.20 -6.24 -17.60
N GLY A 346 4.38 -6.52 -17.05
CA GLY A 346 5.61 -5.79 -17.32
C GLY A 346 5.97 -5.77 -18.81
N LYS A 347 5.92 -6.94 -19.47
CA LYS A 347 6.18 -7.07 -20.92
C LYS A 347 5.18 -6.27 -21.77
N VAL A 348 3.91 -6.21 -21.36
CA VAL A 348 2.89 -5.41 -22.06
C VAL A 348 3.16 -3.92 -21.87
N LEU A 349 3.44 -3.49 -20.65
CA LEU A 349 3.78 -2.08 -20.35
C LEU A 349 5.01 -1.61 -21.13
N ASP A 350 6.03 -2.45 -21.25
CA ASP A 350 7.25 -2.12 -22.02
C ASP A 350 6.94 -1.96 -23.51
N ARG A 351 6.09 -2.83 -24.08
CA ARG A 351 5.63 -2.65 -25.46
C ARG A 351 4.81 -1.38 -25.65
N VAL A 352 3.94 -1.03 -24.72
CA VAL A 352 3.18 0.25 -24.76
C VAL A 352 4.14 1.44 -24.68
N LYS A 353 5.17 1.38 -23.85
CA LYS A 353 6.20 2.45 -23.78
C LYS A 353 6.92 2.61 -25.11
N ALA A 354 7.31 1.49 -25.72
CA ALA A 354 8.05 1.48 -26.98
C ALA A 354 7.22 1.82 -28.22
N ALA A 355 5.89 1.71 -28.16
CA ALA A 355 5.02 2.08 -29.28
C ALA A 355 5.16 3.58 -29.62
N SER A 356 5.37 3.89 -30.90
CA SER A 356 5.55 5.25 -31.45
C SER A 356 4.21 5.99 -31.63
#